data_069b2ef9f0586d522e302ee821a6ce0d
#
_entry.id   069b2ef9f0586d522e302ee821a6ce0d
#
_cell.length_a   1.000
_cell.length_b   1.000
_cell.length_c   1.000
_cell.angle_alpha   90.00
_cell.angle_beta   90.00
_cell.angle_gamma   90.00
#
_symmetry.space_group_name_H-M   'P 1'
#
loop_
_entity.id
_entity.type
_entity.pdbx_description
1 polymer ?
#
loop_
_entity_poly.entity_id
_entity_poly.type
_entity_poly.pdbx_seq_one_letter_code
_entity_poly.pdbx_strand_id
1 'polypeptide(L)'
;MMINERSKRVIPFRPHDSKSVGEGCFYLDLIVWLNGDRIELGDNVGFNYGCFVNGFGGLVIGDGTNFGPYTMVHTANHNMDDAYRPVTEQGWREERPMEIGRNCWIGMGTCILPGTRIGDGCVVGAGSVVAKDVPPFTIAVGNPARPLRERPH
;
A
#
# COMPACT_ATOMS: atom_id res chain seq x y z
N MET A 1 3.04 -17.04 -21.45
CA MET A 1 2.91 -15.88 -22.36
C MET A 1 4.03 -14.91 -21.99
N MET A 2 5.01 -14.70 -22.85
CA MET A 2 6.03 -13.70 -22.59
C MET A 2 5.42 -12.31 -22.74
N ILE A 3 5.42 -11.55 -21.64
CA ILE A 3 5.09 -10.13 -21.67
C ILE A 3 6.31 -9.44 -22.27
N ASN A 4 6.22 -8.96 -23.52
CA ASN A 4 7.30 -8.19 -24.11
C ASN A 4 7.23 -6.74 -23.60
N GLU A 5 8.30 -5.96 -23.80
CA GLU A 5 8.37 -4.58 -23.33
C GLU A 5 7.24 -3.67 -23.88
N ARG A 6 6.60 -4.04 -24.97
CA ARG A 6 5.46 -3.31 -25.55
C ARG A 6 4.19 -3.45 -24.72
N SER A 7 4.11 -4.42 -23.81
CA SER A 7 2.97 -4.58 -22.89
C SER A 7 3.08 -3.77 -21.61
N LYS A 8 4.16 -3.04 -21.39
CA LYS A 8 4.30 -2.10 -20.28
C LYS A 8 3.49 -0.85 -20.57
N ARG A 9 2.22 -0.91 -20.32
CA ARG A 9 1.36 0.25 -20.40
C ARG A 9 1.46 1.02 -19.09
N VAL A 10 2.24 2.10 -19.10
CA VAL A 10 2.27 3.07 -18.00
C VAL A 10 1.05 3.97 -18.14
N ILE A 11 0.23 4.01 -17.10
CA ILE A 11 -1.01 4.79 -17.07
C ILE A 11 -0.83 5.86 -15.99
N PRO A 12 -0.88 7.16 -16.34
CA PRO A 12 -0.84 8.21 -15.34
C PRO A 12 -2.14 8.24 -14.55
N PHE A 13 -2.04 8.49 -13.25
CA PHE A 13 -3.22 8.82 -12.44
C PHE A 13 -3.82 10.15 -12.90
N ARG A 14 -5.15 10.19 -12.94
CA ARG A 14 -5.90 11.41 -13.21
C ARG A 14 -6.23 12.12 -11.89
N PRO A 15 -6.37 13.45 -11.87
CA PRO A 15 -6.66 14.20 -10.63
C PRO A 15 -7.87 13.72 -9.84
N HIS A 16 -8.85 13.10 -10.52
CA HIS A 16 -10.07 12.61 -9.89
C HIS A 16 -10.03 11.11 -9.50
N ASP A 17 -8.94 10.41 -9.78
CA ASP A 17 -8.78 9.01 -9.38
C ASP A 17 -8.54 8.87 -7.86
N SER A 18 -8.11 9.96 -7.22
CA SER A 18 -7.82 10.02 -5.78
C SER A 18 -8.24 11.37 -5.19
N LYS A 19 -8.25 11.48 -3.87
CA LYS A 19 -8.50 12.73 -3.14
C LYS A 19 -7.47 13.81 -3.52
N SER A 20 -6.21 13.40 -3.66
CA SER A 20 -5.16 14.21 -4.25
C SER A 20 -4.15 13.32 -4.98
N VAL A 21 -3.57 13.83 -6.06
CA VAL A 21 -2.56 13.13 -6.86
C VAL A 21 -1.45 14.12 -7.16
N GLY A 22 -0.23 13.81 -6.70
CA GLY A 22 0.98 14.56 -7.02
C GLY A 22 1.41 14.37 -8.48
N GLU A 23 2.45 15.08 -8.86
CA GLU A 23 3.00 15.00 -10.21
C GLU A 23 3.71 13.64 -10.45
N GLY A 24 3.67 13.14 -11.67
CA GLY A 24 4.41 11.94 -12.07
C GLY A 24 3.91 10.62 -11.50
N CYS A 25 2.72 10.59 -10.88
CA CYS A 25 2.13 9.35 -10.38
C CYS A 25 1.64 8.46 -11.51
N PHE A 26 1.88 7.15 -11.40
CA PHE A 26 1.51 6.19 -12.43
C PHE A 26 1.15 4.82 -11.87
N TYR A 27 0.47 4.03 -12.67
CA TYR A 27 0.28 2.61 -12.43
C TYR A 27 0.47 1.81 -13.74
N LEU A 28 0.80 0.54 -13.59
CA LEU A 28 0.79 -0.42 -14.68
C LEU A 28 -0.56 -1.13 -14.72
N ASP A 29 -0.87 -1.83 -15.81
CA ASP A 29 -2.17 -2.47 -16.03
C ASP A 29 -2.59 -3.40 -14.87
N LEU A 30 -3.91 -3.66 -14.79
CA LEU A 30 -4.54 -4.62 -13.88
C LEU A 30 -4.49 -4.26 -12.40
N ILE A 31 -4.45 -2.99 -12.04
CA ILE A 31 -4.63 -2.60 -10.64
C ILE A 31 -6.11 -2.56 -10.26
N VAL A 32 -6.40 -2.86 -8.99
CA VAL A 32 -7.70 -2.63 -8.36
C VAL A 32 -7.58 -1.42 -7.44
N TRP A 33 -8.40 -0.39 -7.70
CA TRP A 33 -8.36 0.89 -7.00
C TRP A 33 -9.73 1.21 -6.42
N LEU A 34 -9.85 1.13 -5.09
CA LEU A 34 -11.13 1.31 -4.38
C LEU A 34 -11.03 2.47 -3.40
N ASN A 35 -12.12 3.25 -3.30
CA ASN A 35 -12.23 4.40 -2.40
C ASN A 35 -11.10 5.42 -2.61
N GLY A 36 -10.80 5.75 -3.86
CA GLY A 36 -9.78 6.72 -4.21
C GLY A 36 -10.01 8.10 -3.60
N ASP A 37 -11.27 8.50 -3.37
CA ASP A 37 -11.65 9.74 -2.70
C ASP A 37 -11.09 9.88 -1.27
N ARG A 38 -10.51 8.82 -0.71
CA ARG A 38 -9.84 8.78 0.59
C ARG A 38 -8.35 8.47 0.50
N ILE A 39 -7.77 8.53 -0.71
CA ILE A 39 -6.35 8.27 -0.95
C ILE A 39 -5.66 9.56 -1.36
N GLU A 40 -4.55 9.87 -0.73
CA GLU A 40 -3.69 11.00 -1.06
C GLU A 40 -2.34 10.47 -1.53
N LEU A 41 -1.92 10.86 -2.74
CA LEU A 41 -0.64 10.52 -3.33
C LEU A 41 0.26 11.75 -3.40
N GLY A 42 1.48 11.63 -2.90
CA GLY A 42 2.56 12.57 -3.17
C GLY A 42 3.05 12.48 -4.61
N ASP A 43 4.21 13.08 -4.89
CA ASP A 43 4.79 13.09 -6.22
C ASP A 43 5.50 11.76 -6.55
N ASN A 44 5.48 11.35 -7.83
CA ASN A 44 6.21 10.20 -8.34
C ASN A 44 5.90 8.86 -7.62
N VAL A 45 4.66 8.68 -7.19
CA VAL A 45 4.19 7.42 -6.61
C VAL A 45 3.83 6.45 -7.73
N GLY A 46 4.35 5.22 -7.65
CA GLY A 46 4.15 4.23 -8.69
C GLY A 46 3.64 2.88 -8.20
N PHE A 47 2.69 2.29 -8.95
CA PHE A 47 2.15 0.96 -8.67
C PHE A 47 2.40 0.02 -9.83
N ASN A 48 3.00 -1.12 -9.56
CA ASN A 48 3.24 -2.17 -10.54
C ASN A 48 1.98 -3.02 -10.77
N TYR A 49 2.06 -3.99 -11.67
CA TYR A 49 0.96 -4.87 -12.07
C TYR A 49 0.26 -5.55 -10.90
N GLY A 50 -1.06 -5.65 -11.00
CA GLY A 50 -1.87 -6.45 -10.10
C GLY A 50 -1.94 -5.93 -8.67
N CYS A 51 -1.51 -4.71 -8.42
CA CYS A 51 -1.67 -4.11 -7.10
C CYS A 51 -3.15 -3.96 -6.76
N PHE A 52 -3.48 -4.27 -5.50
CA PHE A 52 -4.80 -4.04 -4.92
C PHE A 52 -4.70 -2.94 -3.86
N VAL A 53 -5.44 -1.87 -4.03
CA VAL A 53 -5.45 -0.74 -3.09
C VAL A 53 -6.87 -0.39 -2.72
N ASN A 54 -7.17 -0.42 -1.42
CA ASN A 54 -8.46 0.03 -0.89
C ASN A 54 -8.23 1.11 0.17
N GLY A 55 -8.66 2.32 -0.13
CA GLY A 55 -8.52 3.50 0.73
C GLY A 55 -9.64 3.72 1.73
N PHE A 56 -10.53 2.76 1.97
CA PHE A 56 -11.75 2.94 2.79
C PHE A 56 -11.48 3.61 4.16
N GLY A 57 -10.42 3.22 4.86
CA GLY A 57 -10.02 3.78 6.16
C GLY A 57 -9.12 5.03 6.08
N GLY A 58 -8.84 5.51 4.86
CA GLY A 58 -7.88 6.59 4.60
C GLY A 58 -6.45 6.07 4.35
N LEU A 59 -5.80 6.64 3.35
CA LEU A 59 -4.44 6.28 2.93
C LEU A 59 -3.68 7.51 2.46
N VAL A 60 -2.50 7.72 3.01
CA VAL A 60 -1.56 8.75 2.56
C VAL A 60 -0.26 8.08 2.15
N ILE A 61 0.24 8.39 0.96
CA ILE A 61 1.49 7.85 0.42
C ILE A 61 2.41 9.01 0.05
N GLY A 62 3.62 9.01 0.62
CA GLY A 62 4.62 10.04 0.38
C GLY A 62 5.35 9.90 -0.95
N ASP A 63 6.05 10.99 -1.31
CA ASP A 63 6.73 11.15 -2.59
C ASP A 63 7.71 10.01 -2.89
N GLY A 64 7.80 9.62 -4.15
CA GLY A 64 8.78 8.66 -4.66
C GLY A 64 8.60 7.23 -4.16
N THR A 65 7.50 6.92 -3.48
CA THR A 65 7.21 5.57 -3.00
C THR A 65 6.67 4.70 -4.12
N ASN A 66 7.23 3.51 -4.26
CA ASN A 66 6.90 2.59 -5.33
C ASN A 66 6.55 1.19 -4.81
N PHE A 67 5.57 0.58 -5.47
CA PHE A 67 5.00 -0.71 -5.10
C PHE A 67 5.32 -1.76 -6.17
N GLY A 68 5.89 -2.86 -5.75
CA GLY A 68 6.13 -4.03 -6.59
C GLY A 68 4.83 -4.72 -7.02
N PRO A 69 4.89 -5.64 -8.00
CA PRO A 69 3.71 -6.34 -8.49
C PRO A 69 2.92 -7.03 -7.38
N TYR A 70 1.59 -7.06 -7.52
CA TYR A 70 0.69 -7.77 -6.60
C TYR A 70 0.79 -7.33 -5.13
N THR A 71 1.24 -6.12 -4.86
CA THR A 71 1.17 -5.54 -3.52
C THR A 71 -0.29 -5.27 -3.17
N MET A 72 -0.67 -5.60 -1.93
CA MET A 72 -2.01 -5.40 -1.40
C MET A 72 -1.98 -4.41 -0.25
N VAL A 73 -2.71 -3.31 -0.42
CA VAL A 73 -2.90 -2.27 0.61
C VAL A 73 -4.38 -2.23 0.97
N HIS A 74 -4.71 -2.59 2.20
CA HIS A 74 -6.08 -2.59 2.66
C HIS A 74 -6.22 -1.83 3.96
N THR A 75 -7.02 -0.76 3.96
CA THR A 75 -7.11 0.19 5.07
C THR A 75 -8.33 -0.01 5.97
N ALA A 76 -9.07 -1.09 5.79
CA ALA A 76 -10.27 -1.37 6.57
C ALA A 76 -10.27 -2.81 7.09
N ASN A 77 -10.95 -3.01 8.21
CA ASN A 77 -11.20 -4.33 8.77
C ASN A 77 -12.60 -4.36 9.39
N HIS A 78 -13.16 -5.55 9.54
CA HIS A 78 -14.39 -5.73 10.29
C HIS A 78 -14.12 -5.79 11.79
N ASN A 79 -15.12 -5.41 12.59
CA ASN A 79 -15.17 -5.82 13.98
C ASN A 79 -15.34 -7.34 14.06
N MET A 80 -14.67 -7.97 15.01
CA MET A 80 -14.66 -9.42 15.17
C MET A 80 -14.67 -9.86 16.63
N ASP A 81 -15.09 -8.96 17.52
CA ASP A 81 -14.99 -9.16 18.96
C ASP A 81 -16.13 -10.02 19.53
N ASP A 82 -17.20 -10.23 18.76
CA ASP A 82 -18.31 -11.11 19.10
C ASP A 82 -18.19 -12.43 18.33
N ALA A 83 -17.77 -13.50 19.04
CA ALA A 83 -17.58 -14.82 18.45
C ALA A 83 -18.88 -15.51 18.02
N TYR A 84 -20.04 -15.06 18.49
CA TYR A 84 -21.34 -15.66 18.21
C TYR A 84 -22.09 -14.96 17.08
N ARG A 85 -21.56 -13.87 16.57
CA ARG A 85 -22.16 -13.08 15.51
C ARG A 85 -21.32 -13.13 14.25
N PRO A 86 -21.91 -13.24 13.04
CA PRO A 86 -21.16 -13.18 11.80
C PRO A 86 -20.31 -11.90 11.72
N VAL A 87 -19.04 -12.04 11.34
CA VAL A 87 -18.10 -10.90 11.25
C VAL A 87 -18.64 -9.79 10.35
N THR A 88 -19.27 -10.16 9.21
CA THR A 88 -19.85 -9.22 8.26
C THR A 88 -21.02 -8.38 8.81
N GLU A 89 -21.62 -8.81 9.91
CA GLU A 89 -22.72 -8.09 10.59
C GLU A 89 -22.25 -7.23 11.76
N GLN A 90 -20.95 -7.30 12.11
CA GLN A 90 -20.40 -6.54 13.24
C GLN A 90 -19.96 -5.12 12.87
N GLY A 91 -20.07 -4.76 11.59
CA GLY A 91 -19.66 -3.46 11.09
C GLY A 91 -18.13 -3.33 10.88
N TRP A 92 -17.70 -2.13 10.61
CA TRP A 92 -16.30 -1.83 10.36
C TRP A 92 -15.58 -1.44 11.64
N ARG A 93 -14.36 -1.95 11.80
CA ARG A 93 -13.46 -1.54 12.87
C ARG A 93 -12.95 -0.13 12.59
N GLU A 94 -12.96 0.71 13.60
CA GLU A 94 -12.33 2.02 13.51
C GLU A 94 -10.81 1.85 13.60
N GLU A 95 -10.15 2.18 12.50
CA GLU A 95 -8.68 2.14 12.39
C GLU A 95 -8.17 3.57 12.14
N ARG A 96 -6.96 3.85 12.58
CA ARG A 96 -6.30 5.09 12.17
C ARG A 96 -5.99 5.03 10.67
N PRO A 97 -6.00 6.18 9.96
CA PRO A 97 -5.58 6.23 8.57
C PRO A 97 -4.18 5.61 8.40
N MET A 98 -3.99 4.89 7.32
CA MET A 98 -2.70 4.30 6.97
C MET A 98 -1.79 5.39 6.37
N GLU A 99 -0.53 5.37 6.77
CA GLU A 99 0.49 6.27 6.24
C GLU A 99 1.69 5.45 5.74
N ILE A 100 2.09 5.70 4.51
CA ILE A 100 3.31 5.16 3.91
C ILE A 100 4.19 6.35 3.55
N GLY A 101 5.37 6.41 4.13
CA GLY A 101 6.28 7.53 4.00
C GLY A 101 6.86 7.71 2.60
N ARG A 102 7.80 8.64 2.48
CA ARG A 102 8.47 8.97 1.23
C ARG A 102 9.60 8.00 0.91
N ASN A 103 9.92 7.85 -0.37
CA ASN A 103 11.06 7.07 -0.86
C ASN A 103 11.09 5.64 -0.32
N CYS A 104 9.92 5.01 -0.21
CA CYS A 104 9.79 3.62 0.18
C CYS A 104 9.79 2.69 -1.05
N TRP A 105 10.32 1.49 -0.87
CA TRP A 105 10.16 0.39 -1.80
C TRP A 105 9.37 -0.73 -1.15
N ILE A 106 8.21 -1.03 -1.68
CA ILE A 106 7.36 -2.12 -1.21
C ILE A 106 7.50 -3.30 -2.18
N GLY A 107 8.09 -4.37 -1.71
CA GLY A 107 8.40 -5.55 -2.51
C GLY A 107 7.17 -6.27 -3.04
N MET A 108 7.34 -7.04 -4.10
CA MET A 108 6.29 -7.83 -4.75
C MET A 108 5.51 -8.69 -3.75
N GLY A 109 4.18 -8.73 -3.90
CA GLY A 109 3.31 -9.59 -3.09
C GLY A 109 3.24 -9.23 -1.61
N THR A 110 3.69 -8.04 -1.22
CA THR A 110 3.55 -7.55 0.16
C THR A 110 2.07 -7.29 0.48
N CYS A 111 1.64 -7.67 1.68
CA CYS A 111 0.34 -7.32 2.23
C CYS A 111 0.52 -6.31 3.36
N ILE A 112 -0.12 -5.14 3.27
CA ILE A 112 -0.08 -4.10 4.29
C ILE A 112 -1.45 -4.04 4.97
N LEU A 113 -1.47 -4.32 6.27
CA LEU A 113 -2.71 -4.44 7.05
C LEU A 113 -3.19 -3.09 7.59
N PRO A 114 -4.51 -2.97 7.85
CA PRO A 114 -5.12 -1.74 8.33
C PRO A 114 -4.44 -1.14 9.56
N GLY A 115 -4.43 0.19 9.64
CA GLY A 115 -3.92 0.92 10.80
C GLY A 115 -2.40 0.91 10.97
N THR A 116 -1.63 0.40 10.00
CA THR A 116 -0.16 0.41 10.05
C THR A 116 0.43 1.70 9.48
N ARG A 117 1.64 2.04 9.92
CA ARG A 117 2.46 3.11 9.37
C ARG A 117 3.81 2.56 8.92
N ILE A 118 4.25 2.99 7.74
CA ILE A 118 5.58 2.71 7.21
C ILE A 118 6.31 4.05 7.12
N GLY A 119 7.40 4.20 7.84
CA GLY A 119 8.19 5.44 7.87
C GLY A 119 8.92 5.71 6.56
N ASP A 120 9.47 6.92 6.43
CA ASP A 120 10.24 7.35 5.27
C ASP A 120 11.42 6.43 5.00
N GLY A 121 11.75 6.23 3.75
CA GLY A 121 12.94 5.51 3.31
C GLY A 121 12.94 4.01 3.60
N CYS A 122 11.80 3.42 3.95
CA CYS A 122 11.70 1.99 4.23
C CYS A 122 11.79 1.11 2.98
N VAL A 123 12.27 -0.10 3.18
CA VAL A 123 12.17 -1.19 2.20
C VAL A 123 11.43 -2.35 2.86
N VAL A 124 10.35 -2.79 2.24
CA VAL A 124 9.62 -3.99 2.65
C VAL A 124 9.93 -5.11 1.67
N GLY A 125 10.47 -6.22 2.16
CA GLY A 125 10.84 -7.36 1.33
C GLY A 125 9.63 -8.05 0.71
N ALA A 126 9.83 -8.67 -0.44
CA ALA A 126 8.76 -9.37 -1.17
C ALA A 126 8.07 -10.43 -0.31
N GLY A 127 6.76 -10.58 -0.48
CA GLY A 127 5.94 -11.56 0.25
C GLY A 127 5.75 -11.28 1.73
N SER A 128 6.12 -10.10 2.21
CA SER A 128 5.95 -9.73 3.63
C SER A 128 4.51 -9.38 3.97
N VAL A 129 4.15 -9.56 5.25
CA VAL A 129 2.88 -9.09 5.82
C VAL A 129 3.18 -8.04 6.88
N VAL A 130 2.92 -6.77 6.55
CA VAL A 130 3.12 -5.63 7.46
C VAL A 130 1.90 -5.53 8.38
N ALA A 131 2.05 -6.00 9.62
CA ALA A 131 1.00 -6.00 10.63
C ALA A 131 1.26 -5.02 11.78
N LYS A 132 2.39 -4.32 11.76
CA LYS A 132 2.81 -3.31 12.74
C LYS A 132 3.57 -2.20 12.04
N ASP A 133 3.68 -1.07 12.73
CA ASP A 133 4.46 0.06 12.25
C ASP A 133 5.92 -0.32 11.94
N VAL A 134 6.43 0.22 10.85
CA VAL A 134 7.83 0.10 10.44
C VAL A 134 8.52 1.44 10.62
N PRO A 135 9.54 1.54 11.50
CA PRO A 135 10.27 2.79 11.71
C PRO A 135 10.94 3.29 10.43
N PRO A 136 11.18 4.59 10.29
CA PRO A 136 11.90 5.15 9.14
C PRO A 136 13.23 4.44 8.88
N PHE A 137 13.68 4.43 7.63
CA PHE A 137 14.96 3.88 7.18
C PHE A 137 15.19 2.41 7.58
N THR A 138 14.11 1.64 7.65
CA THR A 138 14.15 0.23 8.03
C THR A 138 13.95 -0.66 6.82
N ILE A 139 14.74 -1.74 6.74
CA ILE A 139 14.45 -2.88 5.86
C ILE A 139 13.72 -3.92 6.71
N ALA A 140 12.45 -4.16 6.38
CA ALA A 140 11.58 -5.11 7.07
C ALA A 140 11.20 -6.27 6.14
N VAL A 141 11.18 -7.49 6.67
CA VAL A 141 10.87 -8.70 5.89
C VAL A 141 10.06 -9.70 6.69
N GLY A 142 9.34 -10.56 6.02
CA GLY A 142 8.71 -11.76 6.58
C GLY A 142 7.21 -11.64 6.83
N ASN A 143 6.65 -12.72 7.36
CA ASN A 143 5.26 -12.83 7.76
C ASN A 143 5.16 -13.38 9.19
N PRO A 144 4.85 -12.53 10.19
CA PRO A 144 4.71 -11.08 10.09
C PRO A 144 6.05 -10.38 9.83
N ALA A 145 6.03 -9.25 9.14
CA ALA A 145 7.22 -8.47 8.85
C ALA A 145 7.91 -8.00 10.13
N ARG A 146 9.24 -8.12 10.14
CA ARG A 146 10.11 -7.68 11.24
C ARG A 146 11.29 -6.88 10.68
N PRO A 147 11.79 -5.89 11.42
CA PRO A 147 13.03 -5.23 11.07
C PRO A 147 14.15 -6.24 10.87
N LEU A 148 14.79 -6.20 9.71
CA LEU A 148 15.97 -7.01 9.39
C LEU A 148 17.26 -6.23 9.69
N ARG A 149 17.29 -4.98 9.23
CA ARG A 149 18.39 -4.04 9.47
C ARG A 149 17.97 -2.62 9.12
N GLU A 150 18.78 -1.68 9.52
CA GLU A 150 18.67 -0.29 9.07
C GLU A 150 19.09 -0.17 7.59
N ARG A 151 18.39 0.70 6.85
CA ARG A 151 18.79 1.12 5.52
C ARG A 151 19.77 2.30 5.67
N PRO A 152 21.00 2.22 5.14
CA PRO A 152 21.91 3.36 5.16
C PRO A 152 21.30 4.59 4.47
N HIS A 153 21.47 5.74 5.08
CA HIS A 153 20.91 7.02 4.61
C HIS A 153 21.88 8.17 4.81
#